data_5aba7ce1f3c0850a2ea09946cd3abdae
#
_entry.id   5aba7ce1f3c0850a2ea09946cd3abdae
#
_cell.length_a   1.000
_cell.length_b   1.000
_cell.length_c   1.000
_cell.angle_alpha   90.00
_cell.angle_beta   90.00
_cell.angle_gamma   90.00
#
_symmetry.space_group_name_H-M   'P 1'
#
loop_
_entity.id
_entity.type
_entity.pdbx_description
1 polymer ?
#
loop_
_entity_poly.entity_id
_entity_poly.type
_entity_poly.pdbx_seq_one_letter_code
_entity_poly.pdbx_strand_id
1 'polypeptide(L)'
;MRILIVEDEKRLAGTLQDLLRRQGYTADVCYDGISGLDNARSDIYDLLVLDAMLPGMDGFALLRQLRGGGSRLPVLMLTARSELNDRVRGLDAGADYYLTKPFEPEELLACIRSCLLYTSPSPRDRTRSR
;
A
#
# COMPACT_ATOMS: atom_id res chain seq x y z
N MET A 1 -0.38 -14.60 3.22
CA MET A 1 -0.48 -13.27 2.60
C MET A 1 0.83 -12.52 2.74
N ARG A 2 1.31 -11.97 1.67
CA ARG A 2 2.58 -11.30 1.61
C ARG A 2 2.38 -9.82 1.32
N ILE A 3 2.93 -8.97 2.19
CA ILE A 3 2.72 -7.52 2.13
C ILE A 3 4.06 -6.83 1.92
N LEU A 4 4.11 -5.89 0.96
CA LEU A 4 5.27 -5.05 0.75
C LEU A 4 5.01 -3.70 1.40
N ILE A 5 5.96 -3.24 2.21
CA ILE A 5 5.91 -1.93 2.84
C ILE A 5 6.95 -1.06 2.16
N VAL A 6 6.55 0.10 1.63
CA VAL A 6 7.48 1.06 1.05
C VAL A 6 7.40 2.33 1.88
N GLU A 7 8.41 2.52 2.72
CA GLU A 7 8.46 3.58 3.73
C GLU A 7 9.91 3.93 4.02
N ASP A 8 10.29 5.19 3.87
CA ASP A 8 11.69 5.59 4.04
C ASP A 8 12.11 5.79 5.49
N GLU A 9 11.17 6.05 6.39
CA GLU A 9 11.50 6.18 7.81
C GLU A 9 11.67 4.77 8.39
N LYS A 10 12.91 4.42 8.68
CA LYS A 10 13.26 3.04 9.06
C LYS A 10 12.59 2.59 10.35
N ARG A 11 12.42 3.49 11.31
CA ARG A 11 11.74 3.15 12.57
C ARG A 11 10.29 2.78 12.31
N LEU A 12 9.59 3.59 11.53
CA LEU A 12 8.20 3.32 11.20
C LEU A 12 8.07 2.04 10.38
N ALA A 13 8.94 1.88 9.40
CA ALA A 13 8.94 0.68 8.56
C ALA A 13 9.12 -0.58 9.41
N GLY A 14 10.06 -0.54 10.35
CA GLY A 14 10.29 -1.67 11.26
C GLY A 14 9.10 -1.96 12.15
N THR A 15 8.47 -0.91 12.66
CA THR A 15 7.27 -1.05 13.50
C THR A 15 6.13 -1.69 12.71
N LEU A 16 5.91 -1.23 11.47
CA LEU A 16 4.87 -1.79 10.61
C LEU A 16 5.16 -3.25 10.27
N GLN A 17 6.42 -3.56 9.98
CA GLN A 17 6.82 -4.92 9.67
C GLN A 17 6.55 -5.87 10.84
N ASP A 18 6.94 -5.47 12.05
CA ASP A 18 6.69 -6.26 13.25
C ASP A 18 5.20 -6.45 13.49
N LEU A 19 4.44 -5.38 13.35
CA LEU A 19 3.00 -5.42 13.57
C LEU A 19 2.33 -6.42 12.63
N LEU A 20 2.70 -6.38 11.35
CA LEU A 20 2.10 -7.27 10.36
C LEU A 20 2.54 -8.73 10.57
N ARG A 21 3.80 -8.93 10.93
CA ARG A 21 4.30 -10.28 11.20
C ARG A 21 3.60 -10.92 12.39
N ARG A 22 3.27 -10.13 13.39
CA ARG A 22 2.52 -10.62 14.55
C ARG A 22 1.12 -11.07 14.18
N GLN A 23 0.59 -10.55 13.11
CA GLN A 23 -0.74 -10.94 12.61
C GLN A 23 -0.66 -12.14 11.65
N GLY A 24 0.52 -12.67 11.43
CA GLY A 24 0.70 -13.83 10.57
C GLY A 24 0.99 -13.52 9.11
N TYR A 25 1.16 -12.24 8.77
CA TYR A 25 1.54 -11.86 7.40
C TYR A 25 3.05 -11.94 7.20
N THR A 26 3.46 -12.23 5.98
CA THR A 26 4.85 -12.02 5.59
C THR A 26 4.98 -10.57 5.17
N ALA A 27 5.96 -9.86 5.72
CA ALA A 27 6.10 -8.43 5.44
C ALA A 27 7.55 -8.10 5.07
N ASP A 28 7.72 -7.54 3.88
CA ASP A 28 9.01 -7.08 3.39
C ASP A 28 9.01 -5.56 3.31
N VAL A 29 10.18 -4.93 3.41
CA VAL A 29 10.30 -3.47 3.42
C VAL A 29 11.26 -3.00 2.34
N CYS A 30 10.86 -1.92 1.64
CA CYS A 30 11.74 -1.12 0.80
C CYS A 30 11.72 0.31 1.35
N TYR A 31 12.86 1.00 1.23
CA TYR A 31 13.00 2.33 1.84
C TYR A 31 12.96 3.49 0.83
N ASP A 32 12.76 3.20 -0.43
CA ASP A 32 12.67 4.22 -1.48
C ASP A 32 11.70 3.80 -2.58
N GLY A 33 11.30 4.77 -3.39
CA GLY A 33 10.30 4.51 -4.42
C GLY A 33 10.77 3.64 -5.55
N ILE A 34 12.04 3.75 -5.93
CA ILE A 34 12.56 2.98 -7.07
C ILE A 34 12.61 1.49 -6.73
N SER A 35 13.19 1.15 -5.57
CA SER A 35 13.20 -0.24 -5.08
C SER A 35 11.79 -0.74 -4.83
N GLY A 36 10.94 0.13 -4.30
CA GLY A 36 9.55 -0.21 -4.01
C GLY A 36 8.79 -0.59 -5.28
N LEU A 37 8.94 0.20 -6.33
CA LEU A 37 8.27 -0.08 -7.60
C LEU A 37 8.77 -1.38 -8.21
N ASP A 38 10.09 -1.58 -8.18
CA ASP A 38 10.69 -2.78 -8.72
C ASP A 38 10.17 -4.04 -8.02
N ASN A 39 10.11 -3.99 -6.69
CA ASN A 39 9.59 -5.11 -5.91
C ASN A 39 8.07 -5.28 -6.08
N ALA A 40 7.33 -4.20 -6.17
CA ALA A 40 5.88 -4.28 -6.36
C ALA A 40 5.52 -4.96 -7.69
N ARG A 41 6.39 -4.84 -8.68
CA ARG A 41 6.18 -5.47 -10.00
C ARG A 41 6.49 -6.95 -10.02
N SER A 42 7.04 -7.48 -8.94
CA SER A 42 7.47 -8.89 -8.91
C SER A 42 6.32 -9.89 -8.87
N ASP A 43 5.12 -9.41 -8.63
CA ASP A 43 3.91 -10.24 -8.64
C ASP A 43 3.84 -11.27 -7.50
N ILE A 44 4.62 -11.07 -6.44
CA ILE A 44 4.59 -11.98 -5.30
C ILE A 44 3.84 -11.42 -4.11
N TYR A 45 3.39 -10.17 -4.18
CA TYR A 45 2.72 -9.52 -3.06
C TYR A 45 1.21 -9.47 -3.22
N ASP A 46 0.52 -9.54 -2.10
CA ASP A 46 -0.93 -9.45 -2.04
C ASP A 46 -1.42 -8.04 -1.73
N LEU A 47 -0.54 -7.22 -1.16
CA LEU A 47 -0.87 -5.86 -0.79
C LEU A 47 0.40 -5.01 -0.74
N LEU A 48 0.28 -3.76 -1.14
CA LEU A 48 1.33 -2.75 -1.02
C LEU A 48 0.88 -1.70 -0.02
N VAL A 49 1.69 -1.47 1.02
CA VAL A 49 1.51 -0.36 1.95
C VAL A 49 2.54 0.69 1.56
N LEU A 50 2.08 1.83 1.10
CA LEU A 50 2.91 2.79 0.38
C LEU A 50 2.84 4.18 1.00
N ASP A 51 4.00 4.69 1.44
CA ASP A 51 4.08 6.06 1.93
C ASP A 51 3.99 7.03 0.74
N ALA A 52 3.21 8.08 0.89
CA ALA A 52 3.07 9.10 -0.14
C ALA A 52 4.35 9.91 -0.35
N MET A 53 5.16 10.05 0.70
CA MET A 53 6.38 10.88 0.67
C MET A 53 7.61 9.99 0.71
N LEU A 54 8.25 9.79 -0.44
CA LEU A 54 9.42 8.92 -0.56
C LEU A 54 10.54 9.65 -1.29
N PRO A 55 11.81 9.33 -0.98
CA PRO A 55 12.92 9.87 -1.76
C PRO A 55 12.98 9.22 -3.14
N GLY A 56 13.47 9.96 -4.10
CA GLY A 56 13.66 9.47 -5.46
C GLY A 56 12.40 9.51 -6.30
N MET A 57 11.41 8.75 -5.91
CA MET A 57 10.13 8.71 -6.61
C MET A 57 9.04 8.73 -5.54
N ASP A 58 8.17 9.74 -5.55
CA ASP A 58 7.13 9.80 -4.51
C ASP A 58 6.09 8.70 -4.71
N GLY A 59 5.29 8.47 -3.65
CA GLY A 59 4.32 7.39 -3.65
C GLY A 59 3.26 7.50 -4.73
N PHE A 60 2.82 8.73 -5.05
CA PHE A 60 1.81 8.91 -6.10
C PHE A 60 2.38 8.56 -7.48
N ALA A 61 3.63 8.96 -7.74
CA ALA A 61 4.29 8.62 -9.00
C ALA A 61 4.50 7.11 -9.11
N LEU A 62 4.92 6.48 -8.02
CA LEU A 62 5.09 5.03 -7.99
C LEU A 62 3.77 4.34 -8.33
N LEU A 63 2.70 4.77 -7.70
CA LEU A 63 1.39 4.16 -7.90
C LEU A 63 0.92 4.30 -9.35
N ARG A 64 1.09 5.49 -9.93
CA ARG A 64 0.71 5.71 -11.32
C ARG A 64 1.50 4.78 -12.26
N GLN A 65 2.79 4.63 -12.03
CA GLN A 65 3.61 3.74 -12.84
C GLN A 65 3.23 2.28 -12.67
N LEU A 66 2.91 1.89 -11.45
CA LEU A 66 2.47 0.53 -11.17
C LEU A 66 1.17 0.23 -11.92
N ARG A 67 0.20 1.12 -11.83
CA ARG A 67 -1.09 0.96 -12.53
C ARG A 67 -0.92 1.05 -14.05
N GLY A 68 -0.06 1.94 -14.51
CA GLY A 68 0.23 2.08 -15.94
C GLY A 68 0.84 0.83 -16.53
N GLY A 69 1.53 0.05 -15.74
CA GLY A 69 2.10 -1.23 -16.16
C GLY A 69 1.11 -2.39 -16.10
N GLY A 70 -0.14 -2.12 -15.73
CA GLY A 70 -1.18 -3.14 -15.71
C GLY A 70 -1.38 -3.83 -14.36
N SER A 71 -0.63 -3.46 -13.34
CA SER A 71 -0.76 -4.10 -12.04
C SER A 71 -2.07 -3.72 -11.37
N ARG A 72 -2.71 -4.71 -10.76
CA ARG A 72 -3.91 -4.52 -9.94
C ARG A 72 -3.64 -4.79 -8.47
N LEU A 73 -2.38 -4.78 -8.09
CA LEU A 73 -2.00 -4.99 -6.69
C LEU A 73 -2.75 -4.01 -5.80
N PRO A 74 -3.46 -4.49 -4.77
CA PRO A 74 -4.14 -3.58 -3.84
C PRO A 74 -3.13 -2.67 -3.15
N VAL A 75 -3.46 -1.40 -3.03
CA VAL A 75 -2.56 -0.40 -2.43
C VAL A 75 -3.26 0.36 -1.32
N LEU A 76 -2.64 0.36 -0.15
CA LEU A 76 -3.01 1.21 0.97
C LEU A 76 -1.98 2.35 1.04
N MET A 77 -2.42 3.56 0.76
CA MET A 77 -1.55 4.74 0.77
C MET A 77 -1.52 5.34 2.16
N LEU A 78 -0.31 5.59 2.67
CA LEU A 78 -0.11 6.30 3.95
C LEU A 78 0.34 7.72 3.66
N THR A 79 -0.26 8.69 4.34
CA THR A 79 0.11 10.09 4.14
C THR A 79 0.01 10.86 5.43
N ALA A 80 0.85 11.88 5.58
CA ALA A 80 0.79 12.77 6.74
C ALA A 80 -0.32 13.81 6.60
N ARG A 81 -0.98 13.86 5.46
CA ARG A 81 -1.99 14.88 5.18
C ARG A 81 -3.36 14.27 5.02
N SER A 82 -4.35 14.93 5.62
CA SER A 82 -5.74 14.53 5.48
C SER A 82 -6.51 15.47 4.56
N GLU A 83 -5.81 16.33 3.84
CA GLU A 83 -6.44 17.29 2.95
C GLU A 83 -7.10 16.60 1.77
N LEU A 84 -8.16 17.19 1.30
CA LEU A 84 -8.93 16.67 0.18
C LEU A 84 -8.05 16.45 -1.05
N ASN A 85 -7.14 17.39 -1.35
CA ASN A 85 -6.25 17.29 -2.49
C ASN A 85 -5.43 16.01 -2.51
N ASP A 86 -4.86 15.65 -1.35
CA ASP A 86 -4.01 14.47 -1.27
C ASP A 86 -4.83 13.21 -1.41
N ARG A 87 -6.03 13.20 -0.85
CA ARG A 87 -6.93 12.07 -0.97
C ARG A 87 -7.38 11.86 -2.41
N VAL A 88 -7.71 12.96 -3.08
CA VAL A 88 -8.11 12.91 -4.49
C VAL A 88 -6.94 12.42 -5.34
N ARG A 89 -5.73 12.92 -5.10
CA ARG A 89 -4.54 12.47 -5.83
C ARG A 89 -4.32 10.96 -5.67
N GLY A 90 -4.50 10.46 -4.45
CA GLY A 90 -4.34 9.03 -4.18
C GLY A 90 -5.36 8.19 -4.93
N LEU A 91 -6.61 8.60 -4.88
CA LEU A 91 -7.67 7.88 -5.57
C LEU A 91 -7.50 7.96 -7.09
N ASP A 92 -7.14 9.13 -7.62
CA ASP A 92 -6.89 9.31 -9.04
C ASP A 92 -5.70 8.48 -9.51
N ALA A 93 -4.71 8.30 -8.64
CA ALA A 93 -3.54 7.48 -8.97
C ALA A 93 -3.83 5.99 -8.88
N GLY A 94 -4.95 5.59 -8.29
CA GLY A 94 -5.37 4.20 -8.23
C GLY A 94 -5.18 3.51 -6.89
N ALA A 95 -5.10 4.27 -5.78
CA ALA A 95 -5.04 3.68 -4.44
C ALA A 95 -6.40 3.10 -4.08
N ASP A 96 -6.38 1.97 -3.41
CA ASP A 96 -7.62 1.32 -2.96
C ASP A 96 -8.07 1.86 -1.61
N TYR A 97 -7.11 2.22 -0.76
CA TYR A 97 -7.38 2.75 0.56
C TYR A 97 -6.37 3.83 0.91
N TYR A 98 -6.72 4.67 1.84
CA TYR A 98 -5.99 5.86 2.21
C TYR A 98 -6.02 5.99 3.73
N LEU A 99 -4.86 6.10 4.35
CA LEU A 99 -4.77 6.20 5.81
C LEU A 99 -3.87 7.37 6.18
N THR A 100 -4.35 8.24 7.06
CA THR A 100 -3.63 9.45 7.46
C THR A 100 -2.75 9.20 8.66
N LYS A 101 -1.50 9.67 8.61
CA LYS A 101 -0.60 9.65 9.77
C LYS A 101 -0.91 10.84 10.66
N PRO A 102 -0.85 10.68 11.97
CA PRO A 102 -0.61 9.45 12.70
C PRO A 102 -1.86 8.57 12.72
N PHE A 103 -1.67 7.27 12.75
CA PHE A 103 -2.78 6.33 12.82
C PHE A 103 -2.56 5.35 13.98
N GLU A 104 -3.64 4.75 14.44
CA GLU A 104 -3.55 3.72 15.45
C GLU A 104 -3.24 2.37 14.78
N PRO A 105 -2.49 1.50 15.43
CA PRO A 105 -2.23 0.17 14.88
C PRO A 105 -3.48 -0.59 14.51
N GLU A 106 -4.53 -0.47 15.31
CA GLU A 106 -5.81 -1.13 15.03
C GLU A 106 -6.46 -0.61 13.77
N GLU A 107 -6.32 0.68 13.51
CA GLU A 107 -6.83 1.33 12.32
C GLU A 107 -6.14 0.79 11.07
N LEU A 108 -4.81 0.70 11.12
CA LEU A 108 -4.03 0.15 10.03
C LEU A 108 -4.42 -1.30 9.75
N LEU A 109 -4.50 -2.12 10.81
CA LEU A 109 -4.84 -3.52 10.64
C LEU A 109 -6.25 -3.72 10.08
N ALA A 110 -7.19 -2.88 10.49
CA ALA A 110 -8.54 -2.92 9.94
C ALA A 110 -8.55 -2.60 8.45
N CYS A 111 -7.78 -1.58 8.04
CA CYS A 111 -7.65 -1.21 6.63
C CYS A 111 -7.04 -2.34 5.82
N ILE A 112 -6.01 -2.97 6.36
CA ILE A 112 -5.34 -4.07 5.68
C ILE A 112 -6.29 -5.26 5.50
N ARG A 113 -7.04 -5.60 6.54
CA ARG A 113 -8.02 -6.67 6.43
C ARG A 113 -9.06 -6.36 5.35
N SER A 114 -9.52 -5.12 5.29
CA SER A 114 -10.48 -4.70 4.27
C SER A 114 -9.89 -4.80 2.87
N CYS A 115 -8.65 -4.36 2.69
CA CYS A 115 -7.97 -4.46 1.41
C CYS A 115 -7.87 -5.91 0.95
N LEU A 116 -7.45 -6.78 1.82
CA LEU A 116 -7.25 -8.18 1.47
C LEU A 116 -8.59 -8.91 1.25
N LEU A 117 -9.60 -8.53 2.01
CA LEU A 117 -10.90 -9.16 1.90
C LEU A 117 -11.62 -8.78 0.60
N TYR A 118 -11.63 -7.51 0.27
CA TYR A 118 -12.42 -7.03 -0.87
C TYR A 118 -11.68 -7.11 -2.19
N THR A 119 -10.36 -7.19 -2.18
CA THR A 119 -9.58 -7.24 -3.41
C THR A 119 -9.01 -8.61 -3.70
N SER A 120 -9.28 -9.55 -2.84
CA SER A 120 -8.85 -10.92 -3.03
C SER A 120 -9.43 -11.45 -4.35
N PRO A 121 -8.70 -12.26 -5.08
CA PRO A 121 -9.19 -12.77 -6.36
C PRO A 121 -10.22 -13.86 -6.16
N SER A 122 -11.15 -13.64 -5.35
CA SER A 122 -12.22 -14.54 -5.24
C SER A 122 -13.18 -14.18 -6.32
N PRO A 123 -13.98 -15.05 -6.57
CA PRO A 123 -14.83 -14.91 -7.67
C PRO A 123 -15.55 -13.66 -7.78
N ARG A 124 -15.32 -12.80 -7.79
CA ARG A 124 -16.01 -11.69 -8.12
C ARG A 124 -15.33 -10.95 -9.14
N ASP A 125 -14.96 -11.44 -9.13
CA ASP A 125 -14.57 -10.99 -9.71
C ASP A 125 -14.50 -10.62 -10.31
N ARG A 126 -14.70 -10.74 -10.22
CA ARG A 126 -14.94 -10.26 -10.42
C ARG A 126 -15.67 -9.64 -10.60
N THR A 127 -16.33 -9.73 -10.43
CA THR A 127 -17.12 -9.13 -10.51
C THR A 127 -17.16 -8.16 -10.30
N ARG A 128 -17.21 -7.80 -10.00
CA ARG A 128 -17.50 -6.88 -9.84
C ARG A 128 -17.52 -6.14 -10.33
N SER A 129 -17.89 -6.31 -10.34
CA SER A 129 -18.15 -5.84 -10.68
C SER A 129 -18.14 -5.20 -10.80
N ARG A 130 -18.25 -5.03 -10.59
CA ARG A 130 -18.58 -4.51 -10.66
C ARG A 130 -18.40 -4.02 -11.22
#